data_dab0be1e23c2c2c79bceaadc73b7a902
#
_entry.id   dab0be1e23c2c2c79bceaadc73b7a902
#
_cell.length_a   1.000
_cell.length_b   1.000
_cell.length_c   1.000
_cell.angle_alpha   90.00
_cell.angle_beta   90.00
_cell.angle_gamma   90.00
#
_symmetry.space_group_name_H-M   'P 1'
#
loop_
_entity.id
_entity.type
_entity.pdbx_description
1 polymer ?
#
loop_
_entity_poly.entity_id
_entity_poly.type
_entity_poly.pdbx_seq_one_letter_code
_entity_poly.pdbx_strand_id
1 'polypeptide(L)'
;MKKESIDTNILAHTKWNCKYHIVFAPKYRRKVFFEEKRLEIREILRKLCQWKGVEIIEGEVCPDHIHMLVSIPPKMSVSRFMGYLKGKSSLLIFQRWGNMKFAYRNREFWCKGYYVDTVGKNTKAIKTYIADQLKRDQESDQLSMFDPRDPFMGSK
;
A
#
# COMPACT_ATOMS: atom_id res chain seq x y z
N MET A 1 -26.18 -9.82 -21.06
CA MET A 1 -26.23 -10.08 -19.63
C MET A 1 -25.02 -9.43 -18.97
N LYS A 2 -25.20 -8.31 -18.32
CA LYS A 2 -24.11 -7.76 -17.51
C LYS A 2 -23.87 -8.72 -16.36
N LYS A 3 -22.75 -9.44 -16.36
CA LYS A 3 -22.25 -10.03 -15.15
C LYS A 3 -22.07 -8.88 -14.17
N GLU A 4 -22.91 -8.79 -13.17
CA GLU A 4 -22.56 -8.01 -11.99
C GLU A 4 -21.16 -8.45 -11.60
N SER A 5 -20.29 -7.48 -11.45
CA SER A 5 -18.94 -7.76 -10.98
C SER A 5 -19.09 -8.45 -9.62
N ILE A 6 -18.93 -9.75 -9.63
CA ILE A 6 -18.98 -10.51 -8.38
C ILE A 6 -17.74 -10.06 -7.60
N ASP A 7 -17.94 -9.20 -6.62
CA ASP A 7 -16.89 -8.71 -5.73
C ASP A 7 -16.30 -9.82 -4.84
N THR A 8 -16.51 -11.06 -5.25
CA THR A 8 -16.04 -12.25 -4.56
C THR A 8 -15.18 -13.08 -5.49
N ASN A 9 -14.11 -13.61 -4.95
CA ASN A 9 -13.22 -14.53 -5.63
C ASN A 9 -13.55 -15.97 -5.29
N ILE A 10 -13.10 -16.89 -6.14
CA ILE A 10 -13.30 -18.32 -5.95
C ILE A 10 -11.93 -18.98 -5.87
N LEU A 11 -11.67 -19.69 -4.78
CA LEU A 11 -10.49 -20.54 -4.60
C LEU A 11 -10.96 -21.97 -4.39
N ALA A 12 -10.71 -22.86 -5.38
CA ALA A 12 -11.24 -24.22 -5.40
C ALA A 12 -12.76 -24.20 -5.17
N HIS A 13 -13.24 -24.62 -3.99
CA HIS A 13 -14.66 -24.63 -3.64
C HIS A 13 -15.07 -23.50 -2.70
N THR A 14 -14.16 -22.55 -2.44
CA THR A 14 -14.38 -21.45 -1.49
C THR A 14 -14.54 -20.15 -2.22
N LYS A 15 -15.65 -19.46 -1.98
CA LYS A 15 -15.85 -18.07 -2.38
C LYS A 15 -15.29 -17.17 -1.28
N TRP A 16 -14.62 -16.10 -1.67
CA TRP A 16 -14.02 -15.18 -0.71
C TRP A 16 -14.05 -13.73 -1.17
N ASN A 17 -14.04 -12.83 -0.20
CA ASN A 17 -13.94 -11.40 -0.41
C ASN A 17 -13.10 -10.83 0.73
N CYS A 18 -11.80 -10.73 0.51
CA CYS A 18 -10.82 -10.28 1.49
C CYS A 18 -10.11 -9.05 0.95
N LYS A 19 -10.75 -7.90 1.11
CA LYS A 19 -10.25 -6.61 0.64
C LYS A 19 -9.77 -5.77 1.82
N TYR A 20 -8.64 -5.11 1.62
CA TYR A 20 -8.00 -4.29 2.64
C TYR A 20 -7.54 -2.98 2.05
N HIS A 21 -7.76 -1.90 2.79
CA HIS A 21 -7.08 -0.64 2.58
C HIS A 21 -5.81 -0.62 3.41
N ILE A 22 -4.66 -0.49 2.78
CA ILE A 22 -3.35 -0.53 3.42
C ILE A 22 -2.62 0.78 3.12
N VAL A 23 -2.03 1.36 4.16
CA VAL A 23 -1.20 2.56 4.05
C VAL A 23 0.17 2.28 4.66
N PHE A 24 1.22 2.58 3.93
CA PHE A 24 2.59 2.43 4.42
C PHE A 24 3.50 3.51 3.85
N ALA A 25 4.61 3.77 4.51
CA ALA A 25 5.45 4.91 4.21
C ALA A 25 6.93 4.57 4.23
N PRO A 26 7.75 5.33 3.48
CA PRO A 26 9.21 5.29 3.64
C PRO A 26 9.62 5.65 5.06
N LYS A 27 10.76 5.11 5.48
CA LYS A 27 11.36 5.41 6.78
C LYS A 27 11.52 6.93 6.94
N TYR A 28 11.11 7.45 8.08
CA TYR A 28 11.07 8.89 8.39
C TYR A 28 10.09 9.69 7.53
N ARG A 29 9.15 9.05 6.86
CA ARG A 29 8.21 9.68 5.90
C ARG A 29 8.92 10.61 4.90
N ARG A 30 10.05 10.20 4.41
CA ARG A 30 10.80 10.98 3.42
C ARG A 30 9.98 11.12 2.14
N LYS A 31 9.94 12.33 1.61
CA LYS A 31 9.29 12.63 0.33
C LYS A 31 10.23 12.21 -0.80
N VAL A 32 10.07 10.98 -1.28
CA VAL A 32 10.96 10.39 -2.28
C VAL A 32 10.25 9.97 -3.57
N PHE A 33 8.92 9.90 -3.55
CA PHE A 33 8.14 9.40 -4.69
C PHE A 33 7.68 10.54 -5.59
N PHE A 34 8.59 11.02 -6.41
CA PHE A 34 8.32 12.05 -7.42
C PHE A 34 8.65 11.53 -8.82
N GLU A 35 7.89 12.02 -9.82
CA GLU A 35 8.15 11.81 -11.24
C GLU A 35 8.44 10.36 -11.60
N GLU A 36 9.63 10.06 -12.10
CA GLU A 36 10.02 8.71 -12.54
C GLU A 36 10.02 7.70 -11.39
N LYS A 37 10.48 8.09 -10.20
CA LYS A 37 10.48 7.22 -9.02
C LYS A 37 9.07 6.80 -8.64
N ARG A 38 8.12 7.71 -8.74
CA ARG A 38 6.72 7.41 -8.50
C ARG A 38 6.19 6.31 -9.42
N LEU A 39 6.48 6.44 -10.72
CA LEU A 39 6.05 5.47 -11.73
C LEU A 39 6.74 4.11 -11.53
N GLU A 40 8.03 4.11 -11.26
CA GLU A 40 8.80 2.88 -11.07
C GLU A 40 8.43 2.14 -9.79
N ILE A 41 8.19 2.86 -8.70
CA ILE A 41 7.66 2.27 -7.44
C ILE A 41 6.30 1.63 -7.69
N ARG A 42 5.43 2.29 -8.42
CA ARG A 42 4.12 1.73 -8.80
C ARG A 42 4.29 0.41 -9.52
N GLU A 43 5.19 0.34 -10.49
CA GLU A 43 5.44 -0.88 -11.26
C GLU A 43 6.07 -1.99 -10.41
N ILE A 44 6.99 -1.66 -9.52
CA ILE A 44 7.59 -2.62 -8.57
C ILE A 44 6.49 -3.25 -7.70
N LEU A 45 5.65 -2.44 -7.09
CA LEU A 45 4.58 -2.91 -6.22
C LEU A 45 3.55 -3.74 -7.00
N ARG A 46 3.20 -3.32 -8.20
CA ARG A 46 2.27 -4.05 -9.08
C ARG A 46 2.78 -5.45 -9.40
N LYS A 47 4.04 -5.57 -9.81
CA LYS A 47 4.66 -6.87 -10.11
C LYS A 47 4.72 -7.78 -8.90
N LEU A 48 5.10 -7.25 -7.75
CA LEU A 48 5.19 -8.02 -6.52
C LEU A 48 3.81 -8.55 -6.08
N CYS A 49 2.78 -7.73 -6.19
CA CYS A 49 1.40 -8.16 -5.94
C CYS A 49 0.97 -9.26 -6.92
N GLN A 50 1.26 -9.07 -8.20
CA GLN A 50 0.94 -10.05 -9.24
C GLN A 50 1.58 -11.41 -8.96
N TRP A 51 2.84 -11.44 -8.55
CA TRP A 51 3.55 -12.68 -8.24
C TRP A 51 2.96 -13.43 -7.05
N LYS A 52 2.28 -12.74 -6.15
CA LYS A 52 1.62 -13.36 -4.99
C LYS A 52 0.12 -13.58 -5.18
N GLY A 53 -0.39 -13.31 -6.37
CA GLY A 53 -1.82 -13.44 -6.63
C GLY A 53 -2.68 -12.44 -5.87
N VAL A 54 -2.10 -11.31 -5.49
CA VAL A 54 -2.81 -10.20 -4.83
C VAL A 54 -3.23 -9.20 -5.89
N GLU A 55 -4.53 -8.94 -5.97
CA GLU A 55 -5.09 -7.96 -6.89
C GLU A 55 -5.04 -6.57 -6.28
N ILE A 56 -4.51 -5.61 -7.03
CA ILE A 56 -4.60 -4.19 -6.69
C ILE A 56 -5.87 -3.65 -7.35
N ILE A 57 -6.85 -3.28 -6.52
CA ILE A 57 -8.12 -2.72 -6.99
C ILE A 57 -7.95 -1.24 -7.26
N GLU A 58 -7.29 -0.55 -6.36
CA GLU A 58 -7.00 0.87 -6.44
C GLU A 58 -5.68 1.15 -5.71
N GLY A 59 -4.97 2.18 -6.09
CA GLY A 59 -3.74 2.57 -5.40
C GLY A 59 -3.29 3.96 -5.79
N GLU A 60 -2.60 4.61 -4.88
CA GLU A 60 -2.01 5.93 -5.09
C GLU A 60 -0.63 5.97 -4.45
N VAL A 61 0.35 6.41 -5.23
CA VAL A 61 1.70 6.69 -4.73
C VAL A 61 1.79 8.18 -4.43
N CYS A 62 1.71 8.52 -3.16
CA CYS A 62 1.89 9.88 -2.69
C CYS A 62 3.38 10.16 -2.44
N PRO A 63 3.82 11.43 -2.34
CA PRO A 63 5.25 11.73 -2.19
C PRO A 63 5.94 11.04 -1.02
N ASP A 64 5.25 10.83 0.10
CA ASP A 64 5.79 10.30 1.34
C ASP A 64 5.06 9.07 1.89
N HIS A 65 4.10 8.53 1.14
CA HIS A 65 3.35 7.34 1.55
C HIS A 65 2.63 6.70 0.37
N ILE A 66 2.13 5.50 0.60
CA ILE A 66 1.39 4.73 -0.40
C ILE A 66 0.06 4.29 0.19
N HIS A 67 -1.02 4.49 -0.56
CA HIS A 67 -2.33 3.90 -0.32
C HIS A 67 -2.57 2.77 -1.31
N MET A 68 -3.02 1.62 -0.83
CA MET A 68 -3.40 0.50 -1.68
C MET A 68 -4.71 -0.10 -1.20
N LEU A 69 -5.62 -0.33 -2.13
CA LEU A 69 -6.76 -1.22 -1.92
C LEU A 69 -6.42 -2.53 -2.62
N VAL A 70 -6.31 -3.59 -1.85
CA VAL A 70 -5.90 -4.90 -2.35
C VAL A 70 -6.88 -6.01 -1.97
N SER A 71 -6.97 -7.01 -2.83
CA SER A 71 -7.68 -8.26 -2.57
C SER A 71 -6.63 -9.34 -2.33
N ILE A 72 -6.58 -9.86 -1.10
CA ILE A 72 -5.59 -10.84 -0.67
C ILE A 72 -6.27 -12.20 -0.51
N PRO A 73 -5.76 -13.27 -1.17
CA PRO A 73 -6.32 -14.62 -1.00
C PRO A 73 -6.32 -15.07 0.47
N PRO A 74 -7.34 -15.80 0.92
CA PRO A 74 -7.46 -16.19 2.34
C PRO A 74 -6.34 -17.12 2.83
N LYS A 75 -5.59 -17.73 1.93
CA LYS A 75 -4.41 -18.55 2.27
C LYS A 75 -3.23 -17.73 2.81
N MET A 76 -3.28 -16.41 2.69
CA MET A 76 -2.19 -15.54 3.09
C MET A 76 -2.67 -14.46 4.03
N SER A 77 -1.98 -14.28 5.16
CA SER A 77 -2.29 -13.19 6.09
C SER A 77 -1.81 -11.85 5.56
N VAL A 78 -2.44 -10.77 6.01
CA VAL A 78 -2.00 -9.40 5.68
C VAL A 78 -0.55 -9.18 6.12
N SER A 79 -0.18 -9.62 7.31
CA SER A 79 1.18 -9.45 7.83
C SER A 79 2.22 -10.18 6.99
N ARG A 80 1.91 -11.38 6.54
CA ARG A 80 2.80 -12.15 5.65
C ARG A 80 2.96 -11.45 4.30
N PHE A 81 1.86 -10.98 3.73
CA PHE A 81 1.88 -10.22 2.48
C PHE A 81 2.70 -8.94 2.62
N MET A 82 2.49 -8.16 3.69
CA MET A 82 3.22 -6.91 3.92
C MET A 82 4.70 -7.15 4.19
N GLY A 83 5.07 -8.20 4.89
CA GLY A 83 6.46 -8.59 5.07
C GLY A 83 7.15 -8.88 3.75
N TYR A 84 6.49 -9.64 2.88
CA TYR A 84 6.97 -9.90 1.52
C TYR A 84 7.06 -8.62 0.69
N LEU A 85 6.00 -7.84 0.64
CA LEU A 85 5.93 -6.63 -0.19
C LEU A 85 6.99 -5.61 0.21
N LYS A 86 7.12 -5.34 1.50
CA LYS A 86 8.12 -4.38 2.02
C LYS A 86 9.54 -4.89 1.85
N GLY A 87 9.80 -6.16 2.14
CA GLY A 87 11.12 -6.75 2.01
C GLY A 87 11.61 -6.79 0.57
N LYS A 88 10.81 -7.32 -0.34
CA LYS A 88 11.17 -7.42 -1.75
C LYS A 88 11.24 -6.06 -2.44
N SER A 89 10.32 -5.16 -2.15
CA SER A 89 10.35 -3.81 -2.73
C SER A 89 11.58 -3.03 -2.25
N SER A 90 11.98 -3.15 -0.99
CA SER A 90 13.22 -2.54 -0.49
C SER A 90 14.44 -2.98 -1.29
N LEU A 91 14.58 -4.28 -1.53
CA LEU A 91 15.69 -4.81 -2.33
C LEU A 91 15.69 -4.24 -3.75
N LEU A 92 14.53 -4.22 -4.41
CA LEU A 92 14.41 -3.72 -5.78
C LEU A 92 14.65 -2.20 -5.86
N ILE A 93 14.18 -1.44 -4.87
CA ILE A 93 14.41 0.00 -4.77
C ILE A 93 15.91 0.30 -4.64
N PHE A 94 16.61 -0.40 -3.74
CA PHE A 94 18.04 -0.18 -3.54
C PHE A 94 18.90 -0.68 -4.71
N GLN A 95 18.44 -1.68 -5.43
CA GLN A 95 19.10 -2.11 -6.68
C GLN A 95 18.93 -1.05 -7.77
N ARG A 96 17.75 -0.46 -7.87
CA ARG A 96 17.44 0.53 -8.89
C ARG A 96 18.11 1.88 -8.61
N TRP A 97 18.09 2.31 -7.36
CA TRP A 97 18.67 3.58 -6.90
C TRP A 97 19.70 3.32 -5.79
N GLY A 98 20.87 2.83 -6.19
CA GLY A 98 21.91 2.39 -5.26
C GLY A 98 22.34 3.44 -4.23
N ASN A 99 22.26 4.73 -4.58
CA ASN A 99 22.63 5.81 -3.66
C ASN A 99 21.66 5.95 -2.47
N MET A 100 20.42 5.50 -2.61
CA MET A 100 19.43 5.59 -1.53
C MET A 100 19.78 4.70 -0.34
N LYS A 101 20.48 3.59 -0.54
CA LYS A 101 20.87 2.68 0.54
C LYS A 101 21.71 3.36 1.63
N PHE A 102 22.47 4.39 1.30
CA PHE A 102 23.29 5.15 2.26
C PHE A 102 22.47 6.07 3.15
N ALA A 103 21.29 6.48 2.69
CA ALA A 103 20.35 7.30 3.46
C ALA A 103 19.49 6.49 4.43
N TYR A 104 19.45 5.17 4.26
CA TYR A 104 18.59 4.26 5.04
C TYR A 104 19.47 3.23 5.76
N ARG A 105 19.58 3.37 7.07
CA ARG A 105 20.33 2.42 7.90
C ARG A 105 19.68 1.02 7.84
N ASN A 106 20.51 -0.02 7.89
CA ASN A 106 20.11 -1.41 7.86
C ASN A 106 19.41 -1.85 6.57
N ARG A 107 19.51 -1.05 5.52
CA ARG A 107 18.86 -1.31 4.22
C ARG A 107 17.35 -1.49 4.34
N GLU A 108 16.74 -0.83 5.31
CA GLU A 108 15.29 -0.79 5.48
C GLU A 108 14.74 0.48 4.86
N PHE A 109 14.02 0.34 3.76
CA PHE A 109 13.43 1.48 3.06
C PHE A 109 12.16 1.98 3.74
N TRP A 110 11.33 1.07 4.23
CA TRP A 110 10.02 1.36 4.78
C TRP A 110 10.03 1.57 6.29
N CYS A 111 9.12 2.39 6.81
CA CYS A 111 8.81 2.44 8.23
C CYS A 111 8.39 1.07 8.73
N LYS A 112 8.64 0.80 10.00
CA LYS A 112 8.05 -0.35 10.67
C LYS A 112 6.54 -0.17 10.72
N GLY A 113 5.82 -1.27 10.52
CA GLY A 113 4.37 -1.26 10.57
C GLY A 113 3.71 -0.70 9.33
N TYR A 114 2.41 -0.63 9.38
CA TYR A 114 1.52 -0.14 8.34
C TYR A 114 0.12 0.04 8.96
N TYR A 115 -0.70 0.84 8.31
CA TYR A 115 -2.11 0.90 8.62
C TYR A 115 -2.86 -0.10 7.75
N VAL A 116 -3.82 -0.81 8.32
CA VAL A 116 -4.71 -1.70 7.57
C VAL A 116 -6.14 -1.59 8.08
N ASP A 117 -7.08 -1.54 7.14
CA ASP A 117 -8.51 -1.56 7.40
C ASP A 117 -9.18 -2.52 6.44
N THR A 118 -10.21 -3.21 6.91
CA THR A 118 -11.04 -4.07 6.06
C THR A 118 -12.06 -3.23 5.32
N VAL A 119 -12.36 -3.63 4.08
CA VAL A 119 -13.32 -2.91 3.25
C VAL A 119 -14.42 -3.85 2.76
N GLY A 120 -15.60 -3.29 2.52
CA GLY A 120 -16.76 -4.03 2.11
C GLY A 120 -16.75 -4.40 0.63
N LYS A 121 -17.90 -4.83 0.11
CA LYS A 121 -18.05 -5.36 -1.25
C LYS A 121 -18.25 -4.28 -2.32
N ASN A 122 -18.74 -3.11 -1.96
CA ASN A 122 -19.07 -2.05 -2.92
C ASN A 122 -17.82 -1.32 -3.40
N THR A 123 -17.27 -1.74 -4.52
CA THR A 123 -16.04 -1.20 -5.12
C THR A 123 -16.15 0.31 -5.39
N LYS A 124 -17.29 0.81 -5.81
CA LYS A 124 -17.48 2.23 -6.08
C LYS A 124 -17.42 3.08 -4.80
N ALA A 125 -18.09 2.63 -3.75
CA ALA A 125 -18.03 3.30 -2.45
C ALA A 125 -16.62 3.25 -1.85
N ILE A 126 -15.89 2.15 -2.06
CA ILE A 126 -14.51 1.99 -1.62
C ILE A 126 -13.58 2.96 -2.34
N LYS A 127 -13.70 3.10 -3.66
CA LYS A 127 -12.92 4.06 -4.44
C LYS A 127 -13.15 5.50 -3.97
N THR A 128 -14.40 5.84 -3.72
CA THR A 128 -14.77 7.16 -3.15
C THR A 128 -14.14 7.35 -1.77
N TYR A 129 -14.22 6.35 -0.91
CA TYR A 129 -13.62 6.38 0.42
C TYR A 129 -12.10 6.63 0.36
N ILE A 130 -11.39 5.95 -0.52
CA ILE A 130 -9.94 6.13 -0.68
C ILE A 130 -9.63 7.54 -1.18
N ALA A 131 -10.36 8.04 -2.17
CA ALA A 131 -10.19 9.41 -2.66
C ALA A 131 -10.40 10.44 -1.54
N ASP A 132 -11.41 10.25 -0.69
CA ASP A 132 -11.68 11.12 0.46
C ASP A 132 -10.57 11.02 1.52
N GLN A 133 -10.04 9.82 1.76
CA GLN A 133 -8.91 9.63 2.69
C GLN A 133 -7.65 10.34 2.19
N LEU A 134 -7.33 10.23 0.91
CA LEU A 134 -6.20 10.92 0.30
C LEU A 134 -6.33 12.43 0.44
N LYS A 135 -7.52 12.96 0.21
CA LYS A 135 -7.80 14.38 0.36
C LYS A 135 -7.64 14.84 1.81
N ARG A 136 -8.14 14.07 2.77
CA ARG A 136 -7.98 14.36 4.20
C ARG A 136 -6.52 14.32 4.63
N ASP A 137 -5.76 13.36 4.14
CA ASP A 137 -4.33 13.27 4.44
C ASP A 137 -3.58 14.50 3.91
N GLN A 138 -3.88 14.94 2.70
CA GLN A 138 -3.30 16.16 2.15
C GLN A 138 -3.66 17.39 2.98
N GLU A 139 -4.89 17.51 3.42
CA GLU A 139 -5.36 18.61 4.28
C GLU A 139 -4.70 18.54 5.66
N SER A 140 -4.55 17.36 6.25
CA SER A 140 -3.92 17.18 7.55
C SER A 140 -2.42 17.43 7.49
N ASP A 141 -1.73 17.04 6.43
CA ASP A 141 -0.33 17.35 6.21
C ASP A 141 -0.07 18.86 6.10
N GLN A 142 -1.06 19.61 5.62
CA GLN A 142 -1.00 21.08 5.57
C GLN A 142 -1.26 21.74 6.92
N LEU A 143 -2.02 21.10 7.79
CA LEU A 143 -2.50 21.67 9.05
C LEU A 143 -1.68 21.24 10.27
N SER A 144 -1.01 20.10 10.23
CA SER A 144 -0.28 19.61 11.40
C SER A 144 0.79 18.60 11.02
N MET A 145 2.03 18.91 11.31
CA MET A 145 3.13 17.96 11.26
C MET A 145 3.03 16.88 12.38
N PHE A 146 2.09 17.00 13.29
CA PHE A 146 1.94 16.15 14.47
C PHE A 146 0.49 15.73 14.66
N ASP A 147 -0.06 14.97 13.73
CA ASP A 147 -1.35 14.33 13.96
C ASP A 147 -1.13 13.02 14.74
N PRO A 148 -1.59 12.93 16.00
CA PRO A 148 -1.42 11.70 16.79
C PRO A 148 -2.17 10.50 16.22
N ARG A 149 -3.04 10.71 15.21
CA ARG A 149 -3.76 9.65 14.50
C ARG A 149 -2.99 9.13 13.29
N ASP A 150 -1.88 9.75 12.94
CA ASP A 150 -1.03 9.29 11.84
C ASP A 150 -0.40 7.94 12.22
N PRO A 151 -0.69 6.85 11.48
CA PRO A 151 -0.16 5.53 11.80
C PRO A 151 1.36 5.44 11.72
N PHE A 152 2.01 6.43 11.10
CA PHE A 152 3.46 6.49 10.96
C PHE A 152 4.15 7.33 12.02
N MET A 153 3.41 8.10 12.80
CA MET A 153 3.94 8.99 13.82
C MET A 153 3.99 8.38 15.21
N GLY A 154 3.28 7.31 15.46
CA GLY A 154 3.08 6.73 16.79
C GLY A 154 4.00 5.58 17.16
N SER A 155 4.89 5.13 16.29
CA SER A 155 5.83 4.05 16.62
C SER A 155 7.09 4.62 17.26
N LYS A 156 7.01 4.86 18.50
CA LYS A 156 8.23 4.97 19.30
C LYS A 156 8.84 3.58 19.47
#